data_5c499fc74116777e743379656c123c5b
#
_entry.id   5c499fc74116777e743379656c123c5b
#
_cell.length_a   1.000
_cell.length_b   1.000
_cell.length_c   1.000
_cell.angle_alpha   90.00
_cell.angle_beta   90.00
_cell.angle_gamma   90.00
#
_symmetry.space_group_name_H-M   'P 1'
#
loop_
_entity.id
_entity.type
_entity.pdbx_description
1 polymer ?
#
loop_
_entity_poly.entity_id
_entity_poly.type
_entity_poly.pdbx_seq_one_letter_code
_entity_poly.pdbx_strand_id
1 'polypeptide(L)'
;LHVLADAATSLLAIVALAGGLLWNAAWLDPLMGIVGAVLVSVWACGLIRQSSRVLLDAQMDAPVAAEIRAAIASSPLPAELLDLHLWQVGQGKYACLLSLLTTEEGSADYFKRHLAEHEELVHITVEVNPLLPLAA
;
A
#
# COMPACT_ATOMS: atom_id res chain seq x y z
N LEU A 1 1.77 17.03 -4.32
CA LEU A 1 0.46 16.92 -4.98
C LEU A 1 -0.48 18.08 -4.59
N HIS A 2 -0.55 18.49 -3.34
CA HIS A 2 -1.39 19.60 -2.88
C HIS A 2 -1.08 20.91 -3.63
N VAL A 3 0.20 21.26 -3.74
CA VAL A 3 0.66 22.46 -4.47
C VAL A 3 0.25 22.44 -5.94
N LEU A 4 0.24 21.28 -6.59
CA LEU A 4 -0.20 21.14 -7.98
C LEU A 4 -1.71 21.33 -8.14
N ALA A 5 -2.52 20.86 -7.18
CA ALA A 5 -3.95 21.08 -7.18
C ALA A 5 -4.28 22.56 -7.00
N ASP A 6 -3.61 23.25 -6.08
CA ASP A 6 -3.77 24.69 -5.86
C ASP A 6 -3.37 25.51 -7.08
N ALA A 7 -2.25 25.14 -7.74
CA ALA A 7 -1.82 25.78 -8.97
C ALA A 7 -2.83 25.59 -10.11
N ALA A 8 -3.37 24.39 -10.26
CA ALA A 8 -4.37 24.07 -11.28
C ALA A 8 -5.67 24.85 -11.08
N THR A 9 -6.20 24.93 -9.87
CA THR A 9 -7.40 25.68 -9.55
C THR A 9 -7.22 27.18 -9.76
N SER A 10 -6.04 27.71 -9.38
CA SER A 10 -5.69 29.11 -9.60
C SER A 10 -5.60 29.45 -11.11
N LEU A 11 -5.02 28.55 -11.91
CA LEU A 11 -4.95 28.72 -13.36
C LEU A 11 -6.36 28.70 -13.99
N LEU A 12 -7.23 27.79 -13.57
CA LEU A 12 -8.63 27.74 -14.04
C LEU A 12 -9.37 29.03 -13.70
N ALA A 13 -9.18 29.60 -12.51
CA ALA A 13 -9.78 30.87 -12.13
C ALA A 13 -9.29 32.04 -13.01
N ILE A 14 -8.00 32.09 -13.32
CA ILE A 14 -7.42 33.13 -14.19
C ILE A 14 -8.01 33.00 -15.62
N VAL A 15 -8.11 31.78 -16.15
CA VAL A 15 -8.68 31.51 -17.48
C VAL A 15 -10.16 31.93 -17.52
N ALA A 16 -10.95 31.60 -16.49
CA ALA A 16 -12.35 31.99 -16.40
C ALA A 16 -12.50 33.53 -16.38
N LEU A 17 -11.70 34.22 -15.57
CA LEU A 17 -11.73 35.66 -15.45
C LEU A 17 -11.31 36.33 -16.77
N ALA A 18 -10.22 35.88 -17.39
CA ALA A 18 -9.76 36.40 -18.68
C ALA A 18 -10.80 36.18 -19.81
N GLY A 19 -11.41 35.02 -19.86
CA GLY A 19 -12.48 34.72 -20.82
C GLY A 19 -13.72 35.55 -20.61
N GLY A 20 -14.10 35.81 -19.35
CA GLY A 20 -15.20 36.72 -19.02
C GLY A 20 -14.94 38.17 -19.46
N LEU A 21 -13.73 38.65 -19.24
CA LEU A 21 -13.34 40.04 -19.58
C LEU A 21 -13.13 40.25 -21.09
N LEU A 22 -12.49 39.29 -21.80
CA LEU A 22 -12.09 39.48 -23.19
C LEU A 22 -13.20 39.10 -24.18
N TRP A 23 -14.02 38.10 -23.86
CA TRP A 23 -15.05 37.57 -24.78
C TRP A 23 -16.48 37.69 -24.23
N ASN A 24 -16.68 38.40 -23.11
CA ASN A 24 -17.98 38.51 -22.44
C ASN A 24 -18.65 37.17 -22.16
N ALA A 25 -17.81 36.14 -21.93
CA ALA A 25 -18.24 34.74 -21.76
C ALA A 25 -18.53 34.42 -20.29
N ALA A 26 -19.58 35.02 -19.75
CA ALA A 26 -19.99 34.87 -18.33
C ALA A 26 -20.26 33.41 -17.91
N TRP A 27 -20.50 32.52 -18.86
CA TRP A 27 -20.72 31.08 -18.63
C TRP A 27 -19.41 30.30 -18.34
N LEU A 28 -18.26 30.89 -18.65
CA LEU A 28 -16.95 30.24 -18.42
C LEU A 28 -16.68 30.08 -16.92
N ASP A 29 -17.08 31.04 -16.10
CA ASP A 29 -16.84 30.97 -14.65
C ASP A 29 -17.56 29.77 -14.00
N PRO A 30 -18.88 29.55 -14.20
CA PRO A 30 -19.54 28.34 -13.73
C PRO A 30 -18.96 27.04 -14.27
N LEU A 31 -18.57 27.05 -15.56
CA LEU A 31 -17.96 25.86 -16.19
C LEU A 31 -16.63 25.52 -15.54
N MET A 32 -15.73 26.49 -15.37
CA MET A 32 -14.44 26.26 -14.71
C MET A 32 -14.61 25.89 -13.24
N GLY A 33 -15.62 26.39 -12.56
CA GLY A 33 -16.00 25.95 -11.22
C GLY A 33 -16.37 24.48 -11.17
N ILE A 34 -17.19 24.00 -12.13
CA ILE A 34 -17.56 22.58 -12.25
C ILE A 34 -16.33 21.71 -12.53
N VAL A 35 -15.49 22.12 -13.48
CA VAL A 35 -14.25 21.40 -13.81
C VAL A 35 -13.34 21.28 -12.58
N GLY A 36 -13.14 22.39 -11.85
CA GLY A 36 -12.38 22.41 -10.61
C GLY A 36 -12.98 21.49 -9.54
N ALA A 37 -14.29 21.51 -9.36
CA ALA A 37 -14.98 20.64 -8.41
C ALA A 37 -14.80 19.15 -8.74
N VAL A 38 -14.89 18.77 -10.02
CA VAL A 38 -14.63 17.39 -10.47
C VAL A 38 -13.21 16.96 -10.20
N LEU A 39 -12.22 17.80 -10.55
CA LEU A 39 -10.80 17.51 -10.31
C LEU A 39 -10.52 17.28 -8.82
N VAL A 40 -10.99 18.18 -7.95
CA VAL A 40 -10.80 18.05 -6.50
C VAL A 40 -11.50 16.82 -5.96
N SER A 41 -12.72 16.52 -6.45
CA SER A 41 -13.46 15.33 -6.03
C SER A 41 -12.75 14.02 -6.39
N VAL A 42 -12.22 13.90 -7.61
CA VAL A 42 -11.46 12.73 -8.05
C VAL A 42 -10.22 12.54 -7.20
N TRP A 43 -9.50 13.62 -6.92
CA TRP A 43 -8.31 13.59 -6.08
C TRP A 43 -8.65 13.20 -4.62
N ALA A 44 -9.69 13.81 -4.04
CA ALA A 44 -10.15 13.50 -2.69
C ALA A 44 -10.58 12.03 -2.54
N CYS A 45 -11.31 11.50 -3.52
CA CYS A 45 -11.69 10.08 -3.56
C CYS A 45 -10.44 9.16 -3.62
N GLY A 46 -9.42 9.56 -4.37
CA GLY A 46 -8.14 8.84 -4.41
C GLY A 46 -7.46 8.78 -3.05
N LEU A 47 -7.36 9.91 -2.36
CA LEU A 47 -6.79 10.00 -1.00
C LEU A 47 -7.58 9.16 0.01
N ILE A 48 -8.91 9.26 -0.01
CA ILE A 48 -9.77 8.48 0.89
C ILE A 48 -9.54 6.99 0.68
N ARG A 49 -9.51 6.52 -0.58
CA ARG A 49 -9.25 5.10 -0.89
C ARG A 49 -7.88 4.66 -0.41
N GLN A 50 -6.85 5.47 -0.61
CA GLN A 50 -5.48 5.15 -0.16
C GLN A 50 -5.42 5.07 1.37
N SER A 51 -5.97 6.05 2.07
CA SER A 51 -6.02 6.06 3.54
C SER A 51 -6.85 4.90 4.10
N SER A 52 -7.99 4.60 3.48
CA SER A 52 -8.84 3.49 3.89
C SER A 52 -8.14 2.13 3.76
N ARG A 53 -7.35 1.92 2.71
CA ARG A 53 -6.57 0.67 2.55
C ARG A 53 -5.57 0.46 3.68
N VAL A 54 -4.90 1.52 4.11
CA VAL A 54 -3.96 1.46 5.23
C VAL A 54 -4.68 1.18 6.55
N LEU A 55 -5.81 1.86 6.80
CA LEU A 55 -6.56 1.72 8.04
C LEU A 55 -7.31 0.38 8.18
N LEU A 56 -7.68 -0.22 7.04
CA LEU A 56 -8.40 -1.51 7.01
C LEU A 56 -7.47 -2.71 6.87
N ASP A 57 -6.14 -2.52 7.00
CA ASP A 57 -5.12 -3.57 6.83
C ASP A 57 -5.26 -4.37 5.52
N ALA A 58 -5.84 -3.78 4.48
CA ALA A 58 -6.07 -4.42 3.18
C ALA A 58 -4.76 -4.51 2.36
N GLN A 59 -3.68 -4.99 2.98
CA GLN A 59 -2.35 -5.08 2.37
C GLN A 59 -1.99 -6.51 1.91
N MET A 60 -2.88 -7.47 2.10
CA MET A 60 -2.65 -8.87 1.69
C MET A 60 -2.51 -9.04 0.16
N ASP A 61 -3.01 -8.08 -0.61
CA ASP A 61 -2.85 -8.01 -2.08
C ASP A 61 -1.62 -7.19 -2.50
N ALA A 62 -0.82 -6.69 -1.54
CA ALA A 62 0.38 -5.94 -1.86
C ALA A 62 1.42 -6.86 -2.54
N PRO A 63 2.23 -6.35 -3.49
CA PRO A 63 3.30 -7.12 -4.13
C PRO A 63 4.22 -7.78 -3.11
N VAL A 64 4.54 -7.10 -2.01
CA VAL A 64 5.37 -7.61 -0.91
C VAL A 64 4.82 -8.90 -0.30
N ALA A 65 3.49 -9.08 -0.23
CA ALA A 65 2.90 -10.33 0.25
C ALA A 65 3.20 -11.51 -0.68
N ALA A 66 3.22 -11.27 -1.99
CA ALA A 66 3.60 -12.30 -2.97
C ALA A 66 5.10 -12.63 -2.90
N GLU A 67 5.93 -11.62 -2.69
CA GLU A 67 7.38 -11.78 -2.52
C GLU A 67 7.71 -12.59 -1.27
N ILE A 68 7.07 -12.30 -0.13
CA ILE A 68 7.23 -13.09 1.10
C ILE A 68 6.84 -14.54 0.87
N ARG A 69 5.70 -14.82 0.22
CA ARG A 69 5.29 -16.19 -0.09
C ARG A 69 6.30 -16.91 -0.98
N ALA A 70 6.82 -16.22 -1.99
CA ALA A 70 7.83 -16.76 -2.88
C ALA A 70 9.15 -17.02 -2.15
N ALA A 71 9.60 -16.12 -1.27
CA ALA A 71 10.79 -16.29 -0.47
C ALA A 71 10.70 -17.51 0.46
N ILE A 72 9.57 -17.71 1.13
CA ILE A 72 9.36 -18.91 1.97
C ILE A 72 9.33 -20.18 1.11
N ALA A 73 8.62 -20.16 -0.03
CA ALA A 73 8.53 -21.31 -0.92
C ALA A 73 9.89 -21.72 -1.55
N SER A 74 10.78 -20.77 -1.75
CA SER A 74 12.15 -20.99 -2.28
C SER A 74 13.21 -21.21 -1.21
N SER A 75 12.82 -21.21 0.06
CA SER A 75 13.74 -21.41 1.18
C SER A 75 14.43 -22.78 1.09
N PRO A 76 15.74 -22.87 1.34
CA PRO A 76 16.46 -24.14 1.44
C PRO A 76 15.90 -25.07 2.52
N LEU A 77 15.34 -24.52 3.59
CA LEU A 77 14.63 -25.30 4.61
C LEU A 77 13.16 -25.38 4.25
N PRO A 78 12.59 -26.61 4.13
CA PRO A 78 11.19 -26.79 3.81
C PRO A 78 10.30 -26.19 4.91
N ALA A 79 9.43 -25.27 4.51
CA ALA A 79 8.48 -24.65 5.40
C ALA A 79 7.15 -24.42 4.66
N GLU A 80 6.06 -24.71 5.35
CA GLU A 80 4.71 -24.40 4.89
C GLU A 80 4.22 -23.16 5.58
N LEU A 81 3.76 -22.17 4.81
CA LEU A 81 3.19 -20.94 5.34
C LEU A 81 1.75 -21.21 5.78
N LEU A 82 1.52 -21.24 7.11
CA LEU A 82 0.19 -21.43 7.69
C LEU A 82 -0.61 -20.13 7.72
N ASP A 83 0.06 -19.04 8.09
CA ASP A 83 -0.57 -17.72 8.21
C ASP A 83 0.41 -16.60 7.89
N LEU A 84 -0.11 -15.52 7.29
CA LEU A 84 0.65 -14.32 6.95
C LEU A 84 -0.21 -13.10 7.20
N HIS A 85 0.22 -12.26 8.12
CA HIS A 85 -0.33 -10.93 8.31
C HIS A 85 0.70 -9.88 7.90
N LEU A 86 0.25 -8.92 7.09
CA LEU A 86 1.09 -7.84 6.57
C LEU A 86 0.35 -6.52 6.72
N TRP A 87 0.97 -5.53 7.35
CA TRP A 87 0.42 -4.18 7.44
C TRP A 87 1.47 -3.11 7.21
N GLN A 88 1.04 -2.00 6.67
CA GLN A 88 1.92 -0.88 6.37
C GLN A 88 2.13 -0.02 7.63
N VAL A 89 3.39 0.15 8.03
CA VAL A 89 3.79 0.98 9.19
C VAL A 89 4.41 2.31 8.78
N GLY A 90 4.69 2.48 7.48
CA GLY A 90 5.23 3.71 6.91
C GLY A 90 5.14 3.70 5.39
N GLN A 91 5.57 4.77 4.72
CA GLN A 91 5.56 4.81 3.26
C GLN A 91 6.54 3.77 2.69
N GLY A 92 6.01 2.74 2.02
CA GLY A 92 6.78 1.61 1.49
C GLY A 92 7.47 0.77 2.56
N LYS A 93 7.00 0.82 3.82
CA LYS A 93 7.53 0.05 4.94
C LYS A 93 6.44 -0.78 5.58
N TYR A 94 6.75 -2.06 5.80
CA TYR A 94 5.78 -3.04 6.25
C TYR A 94 6.27 -3.76 7.50
N ALA A 95 5.32 -4.12 8.36
CA ALA A 95 5.52 -5.11 9.40
C ALA A 95 4.82 -6.41 8.97
N CYS A 96 5.43 -7.55 9.24
CA CYS A 96 4.83 -8.85 8.96
C CYS A 96 4.88 -9.77 10.16
N LEU A 97 3.85 -10.60 10.28
CA LEU A 97 3.76 -11.70 11.20
C LEU A 97 3.50 -12.96 10.37
N LEU A 98 4.32 -13.99 10.58
CA LEU A 98 4.27 -15.24 9.86
C LEU A 98 4.13 -16.38 10.85
N SER A 99 3.26 -17.35 10.53
CA SER A 99 3.22 -18.65 11.18
C SER A 99 3.65 -19.70 10.17
N LEU A 100 4.69 -20.45 10.49
CA LEU A 100 5.30 -21.46 9.63
C LEU A 100 5.21 -22.83 10.28
N LEU A 101 4.92 -23.84 9.45
CA LEU A 101 5.08 -25.25 9.81
C LEU A 101 6.38 -25.75 9.18
N THR A 102 7.32 -26.22 9.98
CA THR A 102 8.61 -26.69 9.48
C THR A 102 9.15 -27.86 10.31
N THR A 103 10.22 -28.45 9.83
CA THR A 103 10.96 -29.49 10.57
C THR A 103 11.75 -28.87 11.74
N GLU A 104 12.25 -29.70 12.65
CA GLU A 104 13.00 -29.28 13.84
C GLU A 104 14.24 -28.40 13.55
N GLU A 105 14.78 -28.46 12.33
CA GLU A 105 15.95 -27.68 11.92
C GLU A 105 15.61 -26.22 11.57
N GLY A 106 14.31 -25.89 11.35
CA GLY A 106 13.85 -24.56 11.00
C GLY A 106 13.68 -23.66 12.24
N SER A 107 14.57 -22.71 12.47
CA SER A 107 14.42 -21.74 13.56
C SER A 107 13.75 -20.43 13.09
N ALA A 108 13.04 -19.75 13.99
CA ALA A 108 12.47 -18.44 13.72
C ALA A 108 13.54 -17.43 13.27
N ASP A 109 14.75 -17.51 13.83
CA ASP A 109 15.86 -16.61 13.49
C ASP A 109 16.42 -16.87 12.09
N TYR A 110 16.35 -18.10 11.60
CA TYR A 110 16.71 -18.41 10.22
C TYR A 110 15.77 -17.70 9.24
N PHE A 111 14.46 -17.88 9.41
CA PHE A 111 13.47 -17.26 8.54
C PHE A 111 13.45 -15.73 8.64
N LYS A 112 13.67 -15.18 9.84
CA LYS A 112 13.84 -13.73 10.00
C LYS A 112 15.01 -13.19 9.19
N ARG A 113 16.17 -13.85 9.22
CA ARG A 113 17.34 -13.44 8.44
C ARG A 113 17.11 -13.59 6.94
N HIS A 114 16.45 -14.66 6.52
CA HIS A 114 16.10 -14.87 5.12
C HIS A 114 15.17 -13.80 4.56
N LEU A 115 14.18 -13.38 5.34
CA LEU A 115 13.25 -12.32 4.97
C LEU A 115 13.82 -10.90 5.16
N ALA A 116 14.87 -10.72 5.96
CA ALA A 116 15.51 -9.42 6.17
C ALA A 116 16.24 -8.89 4.92
N GLU A 117 16.40 -9.68 3.87
CA GLU A 117 16.89 -9.24 2.55
C GLU A 117 15.89 -8.28 1.85
N HIS A 118 14.62 -8.32 2.25
CA HIS A 118 13.57 -7.41 1.75
C HIS A 118 13.58 -6.11 2.57
N GLU A 119 14.16 -5.06 2.01
CA GLU A 119 14.33 -3.75 2.70
C GLU A 119 13.00 -3.07 3.11
N GLU A 120 11.88 -3.48 2.51
CA GLU A 120 10.55 -2.99 2.85
C GLU A 120 10.06 -3.53 4.20
N LEU A 121 10.59 -4.67 4.65
CA LEU A 121 10.19 -5.31 5.90
C LEU A 121 10.99 -4.75 7.07
N VAL A 122 10.40 -3.81 7.81
CA VAL A 122 11.06 -3.17 8.97
C VAL A 122 10.79 -3.88 10.28
N HIS A 123 9.80 -4.75 10.33
CA HIS A 123 9.50 -5.59 11.48
C HIS A 123 9.01 -6.97 11.02
N ILE A 124 9.70 -8.01 11.52
CA ILE A 124 9.40 -9.39 11.15
C ILE A 124 9.22 -10.21 12.42
N THR A 125 8.03 -10.78 12.59
CA THR A 125 7.75 -11.76 13.63
C THR A 125 7.50 -13.10 12.96
N VAL A 126 8.22 -14.13 13.37
CA VAL A 126 8.07 -15.50 12.87
C VAL A 126 7.74 -16.41 14.03
N GLU A 127 6.61 -17.08 13.93
CA GLU A 127 6.22 -18.20 14.76
C GLU A 127 6.55 -19.48 14.00
N VAL A 128 7.23 -20.42 14.64
CA VAL A 128 7.59 -21.71 14.08
C VAL A 128 6.82 -22.79 14.82
N ASN A 129 6.01 -23.53 14.08
CA ASN A 129 5.29 -24.69 14.57
C ASN A 129 6.02 -25.94 14.10
N PRO A 130 6.45 -26.82 15.01
CA PRO A 130 7.13 -28.06 14.61
C PRO A 130 6.12 -29.02 13.96
N LEU A 131 6.56 -29.68 12.88
CA LEU A 131 5.84 -30.82 12.31
C LEU A 131 5.96 -31.97 13.31
N LEU A 132 4.97 -32.12 14.18
CA LEU A 132 4.89 -33.28 15.06
C LEU A 132 4.71 -34.54 14.20
N PRO A 133 5.58 -35.57 14.32
CA PRO A 133 5.32 -36.84 13.68
C PRO A 133 4.00 -37.35 14.21
N LEU A 134 3.07 -37.69 13.32
CA LEU A 134 1.83 -38.42 13.69
C LEU A 134 2.24 -39.63 14.54
N ALA A 135 1.84 -39.60 15.81
CA ALA A 135 2.00 -40.74 16.69
C ALA A 135 1.28 -41.94 16.05
N ALA A 136 2.09 -42.93 15.67
CA ALA A 136 1.60 -44.18 15.08
C ALA A 136 0.87 -45.04 16.11
#